data_37da91821847022bee7c774cc9758968
#
_entry.id   37da91821847022bee7c774cc9758968
#
_cell.length_a   1.000
_cell.length_b   1.000
_cell.length_c   1.000
_cell.angle_alpha   90.00
_cell.angle_beta   90.00
_cell.angle_gamma   90.00
#
_symmetry.space_group_name_H-M   'P 1'
#
loop_
_entity.id
_entity.type
_entity.pdbx_description
1 polymer ?
#
loop_
_entity_poly.entity_id
_entity_poly.type
_entity_poly.pdbx_seq_one_letter_code
_entity_poly.pdbx_strand_id
1 'polypeptide(L)'
;MNILSSVGSFGFLTLISRVLGYFRDILIAIFLGTSFLADAFFVAFRLPNTFRRLFAEGSFNSAFVPQYSKLDIKKKAFEFANSVFNLLIFFLFVLVCVAEVFMGGVIYIISPGFIENPEKYNLAVTLSRIAFPFLLFVSLSSFYSAILNTKGRFAVAAAAPIILNLLLIASIFYAKFFDKELVYFMAWAVTLAGILQLIMLAIYAKKYFTPKISFNFKISSEVKHFFKRLLPSIFSSGVMQINILVGTVIASFQTSAVSYLYYADRIYQLPLAITGIAIGTVILPSLSKEIFQNKDGKNFFLQNRSIELSLFLSAPATVGIIMATEPIISTLFGYGSFDQESIRQTSKALFVFGFGLPAFSLLKIYSSFYFARGNTKFPFYVSVLTVIINILISIILFNRLGFVSIALGTTISCWCAILIYQFFLLTNGMHKFDKTFIARVSKIFVCSFIMSAVLSFLLFKFQFAFEHGSIHKIFSLTVIVGISALIYFLLSILFKSFSIKDFKVKNYDTK
;
A
#
# COMPACT_ATOMS: atom_id res chain seq x y z
N MET A 1 24.85 13.82 12.95
CA MET A 1 23.39 13.82 12.78
C MET A 1 22.84 12.56 13.41
N ASN A 2 21.96 12.67 14.41
CA ASN A 2 21.46 11.50 15.14
C ASN A 2 20.51 10.68 14.23
N ILE A 3 20.96 9.54 13.74
CA ILE A 3 20.19 8.65 12.86
C ILE A 3 18.83 8.28 13.51
N LEU A 4 18.85 8.04 14.82
CA LEU A 4 17.63 7.77 15.62
C LEU A 4 16.58 8.90 15.53
N SER A 5 17.03 10.16 15.63
CA SER A 5 16.13 11.33 15.50
C SER A 5 15.53 11.45 14.10
N SER A 6 16.33 11.16 13.06
CA SER A 6 15.86 11.21 11.67
C SER A 6 14.87 10.08 11.35
N VAL A 7 15.11 8.88 11.87
CA VAL A 7 14.19 7.74 11.73
C VAL A 7 12.89 7.97 12.50
N GLY A 8 12.99 8.52 13.71
CA GLY A 8 11.82 8.87 14.53
C GLY A 8 10.94 9.93 13.85
N SER A 9 11.53 11.00 13.33
CA SER A 9 10.79 12.05 12.63
C SER A 9 10.13 11.53 11.33
N PHE A 10 10.81 10.67 10.58
CA PHE A 10 10.26 10.01 9.40
C PHE A 10 9.04 9.15 9.76
N GLY A 11 9.16 8.31 10.79
CA GLY A 11 8.08 7.43 11.25
C GLY A 11 6.87 8.24 11.74
N PHE A 12 7.09 9.29 12.51
CA PHE A 12 6.03 10.16 13.05
C PHE A 12 5.25 10.86 11.93
N LEU A 13 5.95 11.50 10.96
CA LEU A 13 5.30 12.16 9.83
C LEU A 13 4.55 11.17 8.92
N THR A 14 5.09 9.97 8.75
CA THR A 14 4.39 8.91 8.03
C THR A 14 3.11 8.49 8.74
N LEU A 15 3.12 8.39 10.07
CA LEU A 15 1.94 8.09 10.87
C LEU A 15 0.88 9.19 10.74
N ILE A 16 1.26 10.46 10.88
CA ILE A 16 0.36 11.61 10.65
C ILE A 16 -0.29 11.53 9.27
N SER A 17 0.52 11.29 8.23
CA SER A 17 0.00 11.17 6.86
C SER A 17 -1.03 10.04 6.72
N ARG A 18 -0.81 8.91 7.41
CA ARG A 18 -1.76 7.78 7.40
C ARG A 18 -3.06 8.13 8.12
N VAL A 19 -2.99 8.74 9.29
CA VAL A 19 -4.17 9.18 10.06
C VAL A 19 -5.00 10.17 9.24
N LEU A 20 -4.35 11.18 8.65
CA LEU A 20 -5.03 12.15 7.77
C LEU A 20 -5.63 11.47 6.53
N GLY A 21 -4.93 10.48 5.94
CA GLY A 21 -5.46 9.70 4.82
C GLY A 21 -6.72 8.92 5.17
N TYR A 22 -6.78 8.36 6.38
CA TYR A 22 -7.99 7.70 6.90
C TYR A 22 -9.14 8.68 7.13
N PHE A 23 -8.85 9.80 7.77
CA PHE A 23 -9.84 10.84 8.01
C PHE A 23 -10.43 11.38 6.70
N ARG A 24 -9.58 11.61 5.70
CA ARG A 24 -10.01 11.95 4.33
C ARG A 24 -10.95 10.89 3.75
N ASP A 25 -10.60 9.61 3.84
CA ASP A 25 -11.40 8.53 3.26
C ASP A 25 -12.76 8.37 3.97
N ILE A 26 -12.83 8.63 5.28
CA ILE A 26 -14.09 8.73 6.03
C ILE A 26 -14.94 9.88 5.52
N LEU A 27 -14.36 11.07 5.30
CA LEU A 27 -15.10 12.22 4.77
C LEU A 27 -15.60 11.93 3.34
N ILE A 28 -14.80 11.28 2.48
CA ILE A 28 -15.25 10.88 1.15
C ILE A 28 -16.45 9.92 1.26
N ALA A 29 -16.41 8.95 2.18
CA ALA A 29 -17.53 8.05 2.42
C ALA A 29 -18.78 8.78 2.88
N ILE A 30 -18.67 9.72 3.83
CA ILE A 30 -19.79 10.51 4.35
C ILE A 30 -20.46 11.32 3.24
N PHE A 31 -19.70 11.94 2.35
CA PHE A 31 -20.24 12.90 1.39
C PHE A 31 -20.53 12.32 0.01
N LEU A 32 -19.78 11.30 -0.43
CA LEU A 32 -19.98 10.67 -1.73
C LEU A 32 -20.55 9.24 -1.63
N GLY A 33 -20.41 8.58 -0.49
CA GLY A 33 -20.82 7.19 -0.32
C GLY A 33 -20.14 6.26 -1.33
N THR A 34 -20.94 5.37 -1.92
CA THR A 34 -20.54 4.48 -3.00
C THR A 34 -21.24 4.82 -4.32
N SER A 35 -21.56 6.10 -4.52
CA SER A 35 -22.23 6.61 -5.71
C SER A 35 -21.37 6.49 -6.97
N PHE A 36 -21.97 6.72 -8.14
CA PHE A 36 -21.23 6.78 -9.40
C PHE A 36 -20.21 7.93 -9.41
N LEU A 37 -20.47 9.00 -8.64
CA LEU A 37 -19.52 10.11 -8.44
C LEU A 37 -18.25 9.63 -7.72
N ALA A 38 -18.42 8.80 -6.68
CA ALA A 38 -17.30 8.20 -5.94
C ALA A 38 -16.49 7.26 -6.85
N ASP A 39 -17.15 6.41 -7.63
CA ASP A 39 -16.49 5.51 -8.58
C ASP A 39 -15.66 6.29 -9.61
N ALA A 40 -16.25 7.33 -10.22
CA ALA A 40 -15.56 8.18 -11.19
C ALA A 40 -14.34 8.87 -10.58
N PHE A 41 -14.48 9.42 -9.37
CA PHE A 41 -13.37 10.03 -8.65
C PHE A 41 -12.28 9.01 -8.30
N PHE A 42 -12.62 7.81 -7.81
CA PHE A 42 -11.64 6.80 -7.47
C PHE A 42 -10.87 6.29 -8.69
N VAL A 43 -11.51 6.14 -9.83
CA VAL A 43 -10.82 5.81 -11.10
C VAL A 43 -9.88 6.93 -11.49
N ALA A 44 -10.35 8.17 -11.49
CA ALA A 44 -9.53 9.34 -11.82
C ALA A 44 -8.31 9.50 -10.89
N PHE A 45 -8.50 9.32 -9.59
CA PHE A 45 -7.44 9.41 -8.59
C PHE A 45 -6.47 8.22 -8.64
N ARG A 46 -6.97 7.02 -8.96
CA ARG A 46 -6.16 5.80 -9.03
C ARG A 46 -5.10 5.88 -10.13
N LEU A 47 -5.46 6.46 -11.27
CA LEU A 47 -4.59 6.53 -12.43
C LEU A 47 -3.24 7.21 -12.12
N PRO A 48 -3.18 8.50 -11.72
CA PRO A 48 -1.91 9.16 -11.42
C PRO A 48 -1.20 8.53 -10.20
N ASN A 49 -1.96 7.97 -9.25
CA ASN A 49 -1.41 7.34 -8.07
C ASN A 49 -0.72 6.00 -8.38
N THR A 50 -1.22 5.23 -9.36
CA THR A 50 -0.57 4.02 -9.87
C THR A 50 0.78 4.36 -10.50
N PHE A 51 0.82 5.35 -11.38
CA PHE A 51 2.07 5.82 -11.98
C PHE A 51 3.03 6.39 -10.94
N ARG A 52 2.53 7.11 -9.92
CA ARG A 52 3.35 7.57 -8.79
C ARG A 52 4.03 6.40 -8.08
N ARG A 53 3.33 5.31 -7.83
CA ARG A 53 3.91 4.12 -7.21
C ARG A 53 4.96 3.44 -8.10
N LEU A 54 4.73 3.40 -9.39
CA LEU A 54 5.69 2.84 -10.36
C LEU A 54 6.99 3.64 -10.40
N PHE A 55 6.89 4.95 -10.53
CA PHE A 55 8.05 5.82 -10.73
C PHE A 55 8.66 6.34 -9.43
N ALA A 56 7.84 6.63 -8.43
CA ALA A 56 8.25 7.38 -7.25
C ALA A 56 8.53 6.52 -6.01
N GLU A 57 7.77 5.46 -5.78
CA GLU A 57 7.89 4.64 -4.58
C GLU A 57 8.89 3.49 -4.78
N GLY A 58 10.15 3.74 -4.48
CA GLY A 58 11.18 2.70 -4.42
C GLY A 58 11.98 2.52 -5.70
N SER A 59 11.38 2.39 -6.88
CA SER A 59 12.10 2.15 -8.14
C SER A 59 13.06 3.29 -8.50
N PHE A 60 12.61 4.52 -8.39
CA PHE A 60 13.44 5.69 -8.64
C PHE A 60 14.57 5.81 -7.61
N ASN A 61 14.24 5.73 -6.32
CA ASN A 61 15.22 5.85 -5.24
C ASN A 61 16.27 4.73 -5.32
N SER A 62 15.88 3.49 -5.61
CA SER A 62 16.80 2.35 -5.71
C SER A 62 17.78 2.46 -6.86
N ALA A 63 17.41 3.14 -7.94
CA ALA A 63 18.28 3.40 -9.09
C ALA A 63 19.10 4.68 -8.93
N PHE A 64 18.49 5.78 -8.46
CA PHE A 64 19.10 7.11 -8.40
C PHE A 64 20.07 7.27 -7.24
N VAL A 65 19.66 6.92 -6.01
CA VAL A 65 20.44 7.19 -4.78
C VAL A 65 21.83 6.54 -4.82
N PRO A 66 21.99 5.24 -5.16
CA PRO A 66 23.32 4.63 -5.21
C PRO A 66 24.21 5.22 -6.31
N GLN A 67 23.64 5.63 -7.44
CA GLN A 67 24.40 6.20 -8.54
C GLN A 67 24.85 7.62 -8.21
N TYR A 68 23.95 8.44 -7.65
CA TYR A 68 24.26 9.81 -7.23
C TYR A 68 25.29 9.85 -6.10
N SER A 69 25.18 8.94 -5.12
CA SER A 69 26.07 8.89 -3.95
C SER A 69 27.49 8.41 -4.29
N LYS A 70 27.69 7.73 -5.42
CA LYS A 70 29.02 7.29 -5.90
C LYS A 70 29.82 8.39 -6.58
N LEU A 71 29.18 9.50 -6.93
CA LEU A 71 29.82 10.60 -7.63
C LEU A 71 30.46 11.58 -6.63
N ASP A 72 31.74 11.37 -6.32
CA ASP A 72 32.50 12.16 -5.35
C ASP A 72 32.71 13.62 -5.81
N ILE A 73 32.76 13.86 -7.13
CA ILE A 73 32.98 15.18 -7.69
C ILE A 73 31.65 15.91 -7.82
N LYS A 74 31.44 16.99 -7.07
CA LYS A 74 30.22 17.80 -7.07
C LYS A 74 29.72 18.18 -8.47
N LYS A 75 30.64 18.51 -9.40
CA LYS A 75 30.29 18.86 -10.78
C LYS A 75 29.68 17.68 -11.53
N LYS A 76 30.27 16.48 -11.44
CA LYS A 76 29.73 15.26 -12.07
C LYS A 76 28.39 14.85 -11.47
N ALA A 77 28.25 14.94 -10.15
CA ALA A 77 26.98 14.67 -9.47
C ALA A 77 25.88 15.63 -9.90
N PHE A 78 26.21 16.93 -10.05
CA PHE A 78 25.28 17.93 -10.58
C PHE A 78 24.89 17.63 -12.03
N GLU A 79 25.86 17.38 -12.90
CA GLU A 79 25.61 17.07 -14.33
C GLU A 79 24.73 15.83 -14.50
N PHE A 80 24.99 14.77 -13.72
CA PHE A 80 24.15 13.57 -13.70
C PHE A 80 22.74 13.89 -13.25
N ALA A 81 22.56 14.54 -12.09
CA ALA A 81 21.24 14.88 -11.54
C ALA A 81 20.47 15.80 -12.51
N ASN A 82 21.14 16.78 -13.11
CA ASN A 82 20.52 17.71 -14.06
C ASN A 82 20.08 17.01 -15.35
N SER A 83 20.89 16.09 -15.87
CA SER A 83 20.50 15.29 -17.05
C SER A 83 19.31 14.39 -16.75
N VAL A 84 19.30 13.72 -15.58
CA VAL A 84 18.14 12.89 -15.16
C VAL A 84 16.90 13.75 -14.97
N PHE A 85 17.02 14.94 -14.37
CA PHE A 85 15.91 15.87 -14.17
C PHE A 85 15.30 16.33 -15.50
N ASN A 86 16.14 16.76 -16.45
CA ASN A 86 15.67 17.25 -17.75
C ASN A 86 15.01 16.13 -18.59
N LEU A 87 15.58 14.91 -18.57
CA LEU A 87 14.95 13.77 -19.22
C LEU A 87 13.61 13.39 -18.56
N LEU A 88 13.55 13.43 -17.23
CA LEU A 88 12.34 13.09 -16.48
C LEU A 88 11.22 14.09 -16.76
N ILE A 89 11.51 15.41 -16.69
CA ILE A 89 10.50 16.45 -16.94
C ILE A 89 10.00 16.37 -18.39
N PHE A 90 10.89 16.19 -19.35
CA PHE A 90 10.50 16.07 -20.76
C PHE A 90 9.62 14.84 -21.00
N PHE A 91 10.05 13.68 -20.55
CA PHE A 91 9.28 12.43 -20.72
C PHE A 91 7.91 12.51 -20.04
N LEU A 92 7.85 13.00 -18.80
CA LEU A 92 6.60 13.13 -18.06
C LEU A 92 5.67 14.17 -18.66
N PHE A 93 6.22 15.28 -19.14
CA PHE A 93 5.43 16.30 -19.82
C PHE A 93 4.79 15.76 -21.10
N VAL A 94 5.57 15.09 -21.95
CA VAL A 94 5.05 14.43 -23.16
C VAL A 94 4.01 13.37 -22.80
N LEU A 95 4.27 12.54 -21.78
CA LEU A 95 3.33 11.52 -21.31
C LEU A 95 2.01 12.14 -20.86
N VAL A 96 2.07 13.21 -20.07
CA VAL A 96 0.87 13.93 -19.61
C VAL A 96 0.12 14.53 -20.79
N CYS A 97 0.79 15.22 -21.70
CA CYS A 97 0.14 15.80 -22.89
C CYS A 97 -0.55 14.74 -23.75
N VAL A 98 0.12 13.62 -24.00
CA VAL A 98 -0.46 12.49 -24.76
C VAL A 98 -1.67 11.92 -24.04
N ALA A 99 -1.55 11.68 -22.72
CA ALA A 99 -2.65 11.14 -21.92
C ALA A 99 -3.85 12.10 -21.87
N GLU A 100 -3.62 13.42 -21.79
CA GLU A 100 -4.69 14.45 -21.81
C GLU A 100 -5.49 14.42 -23.11
N VAL A 101 -4.78 14.32 -24.25
CA VAL A 101 -5.42 14.22 -25.58
C VAL A 101 -6.25 12.94 -25.68
N PHE A 102 -5.67 11.80 -25.24
CA PHE A 102 -6.28 10.47 -25.35
C PHE A 102 -6.99 10.01 -24.08
N MET A 103 -7.34 10.91 -23.14
CA MET A 103 -7.89 10.52 -21.84
C MET A 103 -9.15 9.67 -21.95
N GLY A 104 -10.03 9.92 -22.93
CA GLY A 104 -11.17 9.05 -23.20
C GLY A 104 -10.73 7.61 -23.46
N GLY A 105 -9.75 7.40 -24.35
CA GLY A 105 -9.19 6.07 -24.62
C GLY A 105 -8.54 5.42 -23.39
N VAL A 106 -7.87 6.22 -22.56
CA VAL A 106 -7.27 5.73 -21.30
C VAL A 106 -8.35 5.22 -20.35
N ILE A 107 -9.44 5.99 -20.17
CA ILE A 107 -10.56 5.58 -19.30
C ILE A 107 -11.31 4.38 -19.91
N TYR A 108 -11.45 4.32 -21.23
CA TYR A 108 -11.99 3.15 -21.92
C TYR A 108 -11.22 1.86 -21.57
N ILE A 109 -9.90 1.92 -21.53
CA ILE A 109 -9.07 0.74 -21.20
C ILE A 109 -9.15 0.39 -19.72
N ILE A 110 -9.20 1.38 -18.82
CA ILE A 110 -9.12 1.16 -17.36
C ILE A 110 -10.48 0.88 -16.73
N SER A 111 -11.55 1.40 -17.33
CA SER A 111 -12.92 1.26 -16.82
C SER A 111 -13.91 1.09 -17.96
N PRO A 112 -13.80 0.02 -18.78
CA PRO A 112 -14.64 -0.18 -19.96
C PRO A 112 -16.12 -0.27 -19.62
N GLY A 113 -16.49 -0.83 -18.46
CA GLY A 113 -17.87 -0.90 -18.02
C GLY A 113 -18.56 0.45 -17.76
N PHE A 114 -17.77 1.55 -17.63
CA PHE A 114 -18.38 2.88 -17.47
C PHE A 114 -19.07 3.39 -18.74
N ILE A 115 -18.78 2.81 -19.91
CA ILE A 115 -19.39 3.19 -21.20
C ILE A 115 -20.91 2.95 -21.20
N GLU A 116 -21.36 1.96 -20.45
CA GLU A 116 -22.80 1.68 -20.29
C GLU A 116 -23.56 2.86 -19.64
N ASN A 117 -22.85 3.76 -18.93
CA ASN A 117 -23.39 4.98 -18.38
C ASN A 117 -22.56 6.18 -18.89
N PRO A 118 -23.03 6.88 -19.95
CA PRO A 118 -22.29 8.00 -20.56
C PRO A 118 -21.98 9.13 -19.60
N GLU A 119 -22.83 9.42 -18.63
CA GLU A 119 -22.62 10.46 -17.62
C GLU A 119 -21.44 10.10 -16.73
N LYS A 120 -21.43 8.88 -16.20
CA LYS A 120 -20.32 8.34 -15.37
C LYS A 120 -19.00 8.33 -16.14
N TYR A 121 -19.05 7.88 -17.41
CA TYR A 121 -17.86 7.83 -18.26
C TYR A 121 -17.28 9.23 -18.52
N ASN A 122 -18.12 10.19 -18.96
CA ASN A 122 -17.68 11.57 -19.23
C ASN A 122 -17.16 12.25 -17.97
N LEU A 123 -17.80 12.01 -16.82
CA LEU A 123 -17.34 12.49 -15.53
C LEU A 123 -15.95 11.92 -15.21
N ALA A 124 -15.74 10.60 -15.34
CA ALA A 124 -14.45 9.96 -15.09
C ALA A 124 -13.36 10.53 -16.01
N VAL A 125 -13.65 10.77 -17.30
CA VAL A 125 -12.71 11.40 -18.24
C VAL A 125 -12.35 12.81 -17.78
N THR A 126 -13.35 13.63 -17.41
CA THR A 126 -13.13 15.02 -16.98
C THR A 126 -12.32 15.09 -15.68
N LEU A 127 -12.70 14.30 -14.67
CA LEU A 127 -11.98 14.26 -13.41
C LEU A 127 -10.54 13.74 -13.60
N SER A 128 -10.36 12.78 -14.52
CA SER A 128 -9.01 12.27 -14.82
C SER A 128 -8.15 13.33 -15.50
N ARG A 129 -8.68 14.10 -16.44
CA ARG A 129 -7.95 15.23 -17.04
C ARG A 129 -7.51 16.24 -15.98
N ILE A 130 -8.38 16.58 -15.04
CA ILE A 130 -8.03 17.51 -13.95
C ILE A 130 -6.96 16.91 -13.02
N ALA A 131 -7.04 15.63 -12.69
CA ALA A 131 -6.16 14.99 -11.71
C ALA A 131 -4.85 14.45 -12.31
N PHE A 132 -4.78 14.16 -13.61
CA PHE A 132 -3.63 13.49 -14.21
C PHE A 132 -2.32 14.30 -14.21
N PRO A 133 -2.33 15.64 -14.33
CA PRO A 133 -1.13 16.46 -14.19
C PRO A 133 -0.40 16.28 -12.85
N PHE A 134 -1.08 15.80 -11.80
CA PHE A 134 -0.46 15.41 -10.54
C PHE A 134 0.73 14.45 -10.75
N LEU A 135 0.65 13.57 -11.77
CA LEU A 135 1.73 12.64 -12.09
C LEU A 135 3.07 13.34 -12.36
N LEU A 136 3.06 14.42 -13.15
CA LEU A 136 4.26 15.19 -13.44
C LEU A 136 4.86 15.76 -12.14
N PHE A 137 4.04 16.41 -11.34
CA PHE A 137 4.49 17.11 -10.13
C PHE A 137 5.00 16.13 -9.06
N VAL A 138 4.28 15.03 -8.83
CA VAL A 138 4.66 14.05 -7.80
C VAL A 138 5.89 13.24 -8.20
N SER A 139 6.11 13.00 -9.50
CA SER A 139 7.32 12.32 -9.98
C SER A 139 8.56 13.21 -9.85
N LEU A 140 8.44 14.51 -10.14
CA LEU A 140 9.50 15.48 -9.88
C LEU A 140 9.74 15.67 -8.38
N SER A 141 8.69 15.63 -7.57
CA SER A 141 8.80 15.61 -6.10
C SER A 141 9.62 14.44 -5.60
N SER A 142 9.47 13.27 -6.22
CA SER A 142 10.25 12.07 -5.88
C SER A 142 11.72 12.20 -6.24
N PHE A 143 12.04 12.89 -7.33
CA PHE A 143 13.42 13.24 -7.67
C PHE A 143 14.06 14.11 -6.57
N TYR A 144 13.39 15.18 -6.12
CA TYR A 144 13.88 16.01 -5.03
C TYR A 144 13.97 15.26 -3.70
N SER A 145 13.00 14.38 -3.43
CA SER A 145 13.03 13.48 -2.26
C SER A 145 14.27 12.58 -2.28
N ALA A 146 14.65 12.05 -3.44
CA ALA A 146 15.84 11.22 -3.58
C ALA A 146 17.11 12.02 -3.25
N ILE A 147 17.23 13.27 -3.74
CA ILE A 147 18.35 14.15 -3.40
C ILE A 147 18.37 14.43 -1.89
N LEU A 148 17.25 14.79 -1.28
CA LEU A 148 17.15 15.05 0.15
C LEU A 148 17.51 13.81 0.99
N ASN A 149 17.11 12.61 0.55
CA ASN A 149 17.44 11.35 1.19
C ASN A 149 18.96 11.08 1.19
N THR A 150 19.69 11.39 0.10
CA THR A 150 21.16 11.27 0.08
C THR A 150 21.85 12.23 1.07
N LYS A 151 21.16 13.28 1.49
CA LYS A 151 21.63 14.25 2.49
C LYS A 151 21.07 13.98 3.90
N GLY A 152 20.41 12.84 4.10
CA GLY A 152 19.82 12.45 5.38
C GLY A 152 18.60 13.27 5.81
N ARG A 153 17.96 13.99 4.90
CA ARG A 153 16.76 14.83 5.16
C ARG A 153 15.46 14.06 4.89
N PHE A 154 15.29 12.90 5.50
CA PHE A 154 14.16 12.00 5.28
C PHE A 154 12.80 12.57 5.72
N ALA A 155 12.79 13.40 6.76
CA ALA A 155 11.56 13.96 7.33
C ALA A 155 10.77 14.80 6.31
N VAL A 156 11.47 15.61 5.50
CA VAL A 156 10.82 16.48 4.50
C VAL A 156 10.12 15.64 3.42
N ALA A 157 10.78 14.57 2.97
CA ALA A 157 10.19 13.64 2.00
C ALA A 157 8.94 12.94 2.57
N ALA A 158 8.97 12.56 3.86
CA ALA A 158 7.85 11.94 4.57
C ALA A 158 6.65 12.89 4.80
N ALA A 159 6.90 14.20 4.84
CA ALA A 159 5.85 15.20 5.02
C ALA A 159 5.02 15.46 3.74
N ALA A 160 5.59 15.21 2.55
CA ALA A 160 4.92 15.54 1.28
C ALA A 160 3.51 14.95 1.14
N PRO A 161 3.22 13.68 1.46
CA PRO A 161 1.86 13.15 1.35
C PRO A 161 0.83 13.79 2.30
N ILE A 162 1.27 14.48 3.36
CA ILE A 162 0.39 15.21 4.28
C ILE A 162 -0.34 16.30 3.52
N ILE A 163 0.34 17.01 2.59
CA ILE A 163 -0.23 18.08 1.77
C ILE A 163 -1.42 17.57 0.96
N LEU A 164 -1.29 16.39 0.33
CA LEU A 164 -2.38 15.80 -0.44
C LEU A 164 -3.62 15.54 0.42
N ASN A 165 -3.42 14.97 1.60
CA ASN A 165 -4.53 14.66 2.49
C ASN A 165 -5.20 15.93 3.02
N LEU A 166 -4.42 16.94 3.41
CA LEU A 166 -4.96 18.23 3.89
C LEU A 166 -5.75 18.97 2.80
N LEU A 167 -5.24 19.01 1.56
CA LEU A 167 -5.93 19.68 0.48
C LEU A 167 -7.22 18.95 0.07
N LEU A 168 -7.23 17.62 0.07
CA LEU A 168 -8.46 16.86 -0.17
C LEU A 168 -9.49 17.10 0.94
N ILE A 169 -9.08 17.09 2.21
CA ILE A 169 -9.95 17.41 3.33
C ILE A 169 -10.49 18.84 3.19
N ALA A 170 -9.61 19.82 2.92
CA ALA A 170 -10.00 21.21 2.74
C ALA A 170 -10.97 21.39 1.56
N SER A 171 -10.74 20.70 0.43
CA SER A 171 -11.62 20.77 -0.74
C SER A 171 -13.03 20.21 -0.45
N ILE A 172 -13.12 19.16 0.36
CA ILE A 172 -14.41 18.59 0.78
C ILE A 172 -15.20 19.61 1.60
N PHE A 173 -14.58 20.21 2.62
CA PHE A 173 -15.25 21.23 3.44
C PHE A 173 -15.59 22.49 2.63
N TYR A 174 -14.67 22.94 1.77
CA TYR A 174 -14.92 24.08 0.90
C TYR A 174 -16.12 23.86 -0.03
N ALA A 175 -16.14 22.73 -0.74
CA ALA A 175 -17.24 22.41 -1.65
C ALA A 175 -18.59 22.33 -0.91
N LYS A 176 -18.61 21.77 0.29
CA LYS A 176 -19.82 21.69 1.11
C LYS A 176 -20.28 23.04 1.66
N PHE A 177 -19.34 23.89 2.10
CA PHE A 177 -19.68 25.20 2.63
C PHE A 177 -20.23 26.15 1.56
N PHE A 178 -19.72 26.07 0.32
CA PHE A 178 -20.13 26.92 -0.79
C PHE A 178 -21.12 26.26 -1.76
N ASP A 179 -21.68 25.10 -1.41
CA ASP A 179 -22.61 24.31 -2.22
C ASP A 179 -22.11 24.12 -3.67
N LYS A 180 -20.89 23.58 -3.78
CA LYS A 180 -20.22 23.33 -5.06
C LYS A 180 -20.10 21.82 -5.33
N GLU A 181 -19.89 21.48 -6.60
CA GLU A 181 -19.73 20.10 -7.04
C GLU A 181 -18.43 19.47 -6.48
N LEU A 182 -18.58 18.67 -5.44
CA LEU A 182 -17.53 18.12 -4.61
C LEU A 182 -16.42 17.43 -5.40
N VAL A 183 -16.77 16.58 -6.36
CA VAL A 183 -15.80 15.74 -7.09
C VAL A 183 -14.81 16.54 -7.93
N TYR A 184 -15.24 17.68 -8.49
CA TYR A 184 -14.37 18.58 -9.24
C TYR A 184 -13.36 19.28 -8.33
N PHE A 185 -13.79 19.78 -7.18
CA PHE A 185 -12.90 20.40 -6.20
C PHE A 185 -11.88 19.41 -5.66
N MET A 186 -12.30 18.15 -5.42
CA MET A 186 -11.37 17.08 -5.03
C MET A 186 -10.36 16.78 -6.15
N ALA A 187 -10.77 16.74 -7.41
CA ALA A 187 -9.84 16.49 -8.52
C ALA A 187 -8.82 17.64 -8.67
N TRP A 188 -9.25 18.89 -8.55
CA TRP A 188 -8.34 20.05 -8.52
C TRP A 188 -7.42 20.04 -7.32
N ALA A 189 -7.90 19.63 -6.14
CA ALA A 189 -7.09 19.49 -4.94
C ALA A 189 -5.95 18.46 -5.12
N VAL A 190 -6.17 17.38 -5.88
CA VAL A 190 -5.13 16.41 -6.23
C VAL A 190 -4.00 17.08 -7.01
N THR A 191 -4.33 17.82 -8.07
CA THR A 191 -3.30 18.48 -8.90
C THR A 191 -2.59 19.59 -8.14
N LEU A 192 -3.34 20.41 -7.38
CA LEU A 192 -2.76 21.44 -6.53
C LEU A 192 -1.82 20.85 -5.47
N ALA A 193 -2.18 19.68 -4.90
CA ALA A 193 -1.32 18.96 -3.97
C ALA A 193 0.01 18.59 -4.60
N GLY A 194 0.00 18.11 -5.84
CA GLY A 194 1.23 17.81 -6.57
C GLY A 194 2.14 19.02 -6.73
N ILE A 195 1.56 20.14 -7.12
CA ILE A 195 2.28 21.43 -7.27
C ILE A 195 2.91 21.85 -5.92
N LEU A 196 2.12 21.85 -4.84
CA LEU A 196 2.62 22.28 -3.53
C LEU A 196 3.67 21.32 -2.97
N GLN A 197 3.53 20.00 -3.18
CA GLN A 197 4.55 19.01 -2.83
C GLN A 197 5.86 19.28 -3.57
N LEU A 198 5.78 19.54 -4.88
CA LEU A 198 6.95 19.86 -5.69
C LEU A 198 7.64 21.15 -5.21
N ILE A 199 6.88 22.22 -5.00
CA ILE A 199 7.40 23.48 -4.50
C ILE A 199 8.08 23.31 -3.15
N MET A 200 7.42 22.65 -2.20
CA MET A 200 7.99 22.38 -0.88
C MET A 200 9.32 21.64 -1.00
N LEU A 201 9.37 20.53 -1.71
CA LEU A 201 10.58 19.71 -1.82
C LEU A 201 11.69 20.42 -2.59
N ALA A 202 11.36 21.20 -3.63
CA ALA A 202 12.32 22.02 -4.39
C ALA A 202 12.96 23.10 -3.51
N ILE A 203 12.16 23.78 -2.67
CA ILE A 203 12.67 24.79 -1.73
C ILE A 203 13.68 24.16 -0.75
N TYR A 204 13.34 23.03 -0.13
CA TYR A 204 14.25 22.36 0.78
C TYR A 204 15.49 21.77 0.10
N ALA A 205 15.36 21.35 -1.18
CA ALA A 205 16.46 20.83 -1.96
C ALA A 205 17.35 21.91 -2.60
N LYS A 206 16.91 23.17 -2.66
CA LYS A 206 17.62 24.29 -3.33
C LYS A 206 19.08 24.43 -2.89
N LYS A 207 19.36 24.17 -1.62
CA LYS A 207 20.72 24.18 -1.07
C LYS A 207 21.64 23.12 -1.69
N TYR A 208 21.10 22.03 -2.20
CA TYR A 208 21.86 20.89 -2.70
C TYR A 208 21.81 20.75 -4.21
N PHE A 209 20.70 21.16 -4.81
CA PHE A 209 20.48 21.06 -6.24
C PHE A 209 19.48 22.11 -6.72
N THR A 210 19.87 22.86 -7.75
CA THR A 210 18.99 23.78 -8.50
C THR A 210 19.09 23.40 -9.97
N PRO A 211 18.00 22.94 -10.60
CA PRO A 211 18.05 22.46 -11.97
C PRO A 211 18.37 23.58 -12.95
N LYS A 212 19.12 23.25 -13.99
CA LYS A 212 19.28 24.06 -15.18
C LYS A 212 18.47 23.40 -16.30
N ILE A 213 17.33 24.00 -16.64
CA ILE A 213 16.48 23.46 -17.70
C ILE A 213 17.20 23.60 -19.03
N SER A 214 17.39 22.48 -19.71
CA SER A 214 18.04 22.43 -21.03
C SER A 214 17.43 21.28 -21.83
N PHE A 215 17.11 21.56 -23.07
CA PHE A 215 16.62 20.56 -24.04
C PHE A 215 17.77 19.81 -24.74
N ASN A 216 19.02 20.05 -24.33
CA ASN A 216 20.17 19.34 -24.84
C ASN A 216 20.41 18.07 -23.98
N PHE A 217 19.84 16.96 -24.40
CA PHE A 217 19.87 15.67 -23.70
C PHE A 217 21.20 14.96 -23.91
N LYS A 218 22.22 15.32 -23.15
CA LYS A 218 23.48 14.55 -23.11
C LYS A 218 23.28 13.30 -22.25
N ILE A 219 23.24 12.14 -22.89
CA ILE A 219 23.13 10.85 -22.21
C ILE A 219 24.55 10.39 -21.86
N SER A 220 25.02 10.71 -20.66
CA SER A 220 26.29 10.20 -20.14
C SER A 220 26.20 8.71 -19.81
N SER A 221 27.35 8.07 -19.57
CA SER A 221 27.41 6.66 -19.16
C SER A 221 26.65 6.40 -17.83
N GLU A 222 26.70 7.36 -16.93
CA GLU A 222 26.00 7.34 -15.64
C GLU A 222 24.49 7.38 -15.82
N VAL A 223 23.99 8.23 -16.72
CA VAL A 223 22.55 8.32 -17.06
C VAL A 223 22.09 7.02 -17.72
N LYS A 224 22.87 6.44 -18.65
CA LYS A 224 22.55 5.14 -19.26
C LYS A 224 22.51 4.02 -18.19
N HIS A 225 23.42 4.02 -17.24
CA HIS A 225 23.46 3.05 -16.14
C HIS A 225 22.26 3.20 -15.20
N PHE A 226 21.84 4.44 -14.93
CA PHE A 226 20.64 4.74 -14.15
C PHE A 226 19.39 4.14 -14.83
N PHE A 227 19.16 4.41 -16.11
CA PHE A 227 18.00 3.86 -16.84
C PHE A 227 18.05 2.33 -16.94
N LYS A 228 19.23 1.74 -17.13
CA LYS A 228 19.40 0.28 -17.15
C LYS A 228 18.99 -0.39 -15.82
N ARG A 229 19.05 0.33 -14.70
CA ARG A 229 18.58 -0.13 -13.38
C ARG A 229 17.12 0.24 -13.12
N LEU A 230 16.71 1.42 -13.56
CA LEU A 230 15.35 1.93 -13.33
C LEU A 230 14.31 1.08 -14.05
N LEU A 231 14.50 0.77 -15.32
CA LEU A 231 13.52 0.03 -16.11
C LEU A 231 13.17 -1.34 -15.51
N PRO A 232 14.12 -2.25 -15.19
CA PRO A 232 13.79 -3.50 -14.54
C PRO A 232 13.09 -3.32 -13.17
N SER A 233 13.46 -2.30 -12.42
CA SER A 233 12.83 -1.97 -11.12
C SER A 233 11.37 -1.55 -11.30
N ILE A 234 11.06 -0.74 -12.33
CA ILE A 234 9.69 -0.36 -12.68
C ILE A 234 8.88 -1.59 -13.09
N PHE A 235 9.42 -2.47 -13.91
CA PHE A 235 8.73 -3.71 -14.32
C PHE A 235 8.45 -4.60 -13.12
N SER A 236 9.42 -4.77 -12.21
CA SER A 236 9.24 -5.59 -11.01
C SER A 236 8.16 -5.04 -10.07
N SER A 237 8.12 -3.73 -9.85
CA SER A 237 7.07 -3.08 -9.03
C SER A 237 5.74 -2.95 -9.79
N GLY A 238 5.80 -2.96 -11.13
CA GLY A 238 4.66 -2.79 -12.03
C GLY A 238 3.67 -3.94 -11.97
N VAL A 239 4.13 -5.17 -11.76
CA VAL A 239 3.26 -6.36 -11.69
C VAL A 239 2.12 -6.17 -10.68
N MET A 240 2.44 -5.64 -9.49
CA MET A 240 1.42 -5.37 -8.47
C MET A 240 0.46 -4.24 -8.88
N GLN A 241 0.95 -3.24 -9.61
CA GLN A 241 0.11 -2.14 -10.09
C GLN A 241 -0.82 -2.59 -11.22
N ILE A 242 -0.33 -3.49 -12.10
CA ILE A 242 -1.16 -4.15 -13.13
C ILE A 242 -2.30 -4.92 -12.47
N ASN A 243 -2.03 -5.66 -11.40
CA ASN A 243 -3.07 -6.38 -10.65
C ASN A 243 -4.20 -5.46 -10.17
N ILE A 244 -3.83 -4.29 -9.61
CA ILE A 244 -4.79 -3.29 -9.14
C ILE A 244 -5.60 -2.69 -10.31
N LEU A 245 -4.95 -2.41 -11.44
CA LEU A 245 -5.61 -1.88 -12.63
C LEU A 245 -6.60 -2.90 -13.21
N VAL A 246 -6.19 -4.15 -13.37
CA VAL A 246 -7.09 -5.21 -13.86
C VAL A 246 -8.28 -5.42 -12.94
N GLY A 247 -8.07 -5.38 -11.61
CA GLY A 247 -9.18 -5.37 -10.66
C GLY A 247 -10.15 -4.21 -10.89
N THR A 248 -9.64 -3.02 -11.28
CA THR A 248 -10.48 -1.86 -11.62
C THR A 248 -11.27 -2.08 -12.91
N VAL A 249 -10.60 -2.64 -13.95
CA VAL A 249 -11.25 -3.00 -15.22
C VAL A 249 -12.45 -3.93 -14.96
N ILE A 250 -12.25 -5.00 -14.21
CA ILE A 250 -13.32 -5.97 -13.91
C ILE A 250 -14.40 -5.32 -13.03
N ALA A 251 -14.04 -4.54 -12.02
CA ALA A 251 -14.98 -3.86 -11.14
C ALA A 251 -15.84 -2.83 -11.89
N SER A 252 -15.34 -2.25 -12.98
CA SER A 252 -16.06 -1.21 -13.73
C SER A 252 -17.37 -1.69 -14.36
N PHE A 253 -17.51 -3.00 -14.59
CA PHE A 253 -18.75 -3.62 -15.13
C PHE A 253 -19.88 -3.75 -14.11
N GLN A 254 -19.64 -3.41 -12.86
CA GLN A 254 -20.69 -3.42 -11.84
C GLN A 254 -20.76 -2.07 -11.14
N THR A 255 -21.98 -1.56 -10.94
CA THR A 255 -22.23 -0.27 -10.28
C THR A 255 -21.68 -0.27 -8.86
N SER A 256 -21.00 0.79 -8.48
CA SER A 256 -20.40 1.04 -7.15
C SER A 256 -19.29 0.05 -6.74
N ALA A 257 -18.96 -0.93 -7.58
CA ALA A 257 -17.98 -1.96 -7.24
C ALA A 257 -16.57 -1.41 -7.01
N VAL A 258 -16.18 -0.37 -7.76
CA VAL A 258 -14.88 0.30 -7.57
C VAL A 258 -14.80 0.92 -6.17
N SER A 259 -15.87 1.56 -5.72
CA SER A 259 -15.98 2.16 -4.39
C SER A 259 -16.01 1.12 -3.28
N TYR A 260 -16.81 0.05 -3.42
CA TYR A 260 -16.86 -1.05 -2.42
C TYR A 260 -15.47 -1.64 -2.19
N LEU A 261 -14.76 -1.97 -3.25
CA LEU A 261 -13.40 -2.52 -3.17
C LEU A 261 -12.41 -1.50 -2.61
N TYR A 262 -12.55 -0.23 -2.94
CA TYR A 262 -11.68 0.83 -2.42
C TYR A 262 -11.79 0.94 -0.89
N TYR A 263 -13.01 1.04 -0.35
CA TYR A 263 -13.21 1.15 1.10
C TYR A 263 -12.82 -0.12 1.85
N ALA A 264 -13.12 -1.30 1.31
CA ALA A 264 -12.70 -2.58 1.88
C ALA A 264 -11.16 -2.70 1.93
N ASP A 265 -10.47 -2.29 0.85
CA ASP A 265 -9.01 -2.28 0.76
C ASP A 265 -8.37 -1.41 1.85
N ARG A 266 -8.97 -0.28 2.20
CA ARG A 266 -8.48 0.62 3.26
C ARG A 266 -8.41 -0.04 4.62
N ILE A 267 -9.37 -0.86 4.96
CA ILE A 267 -9.47 -1.48 6.29
C ILE A 267 -8.36 -2.53 6.49
N TYR A 268 -8.22 -3.49 5.58
CA TYR A 268 -7.22 -4.54 5.79
C TYR A 268 -5.77 -4.04 5.63
N GLN A 269 -5.56 -2.91 4.95
CA GLN A 269 -4.24 -2.30 4.86
C GLN A 269 -3.69 -1.80 6.22
N LEU A 270 -4.54 -1.54 7.24
CA LEU A 270 -4.10 -1.14 8.57
C LEU A 270 -3.25 -2.22 9.25
N PRO A 271 -3.79 -3.43 9.53
CA PRO A 271 -2.99 -4.49 10.14
C PRO A 271 -1.83 -4.92 9.24
N LEU A 272 -2.02 -4.90 7.91
CA LEU A 272 -0.96 -5.21 6.95
C LEU A 272 0.21 -4.21 7.03
N ALA A 273 -0.06 -2.96 7.34
CA ALA A 273 1.00 -1.96 7.49
C ALA A 273 1.85 -2.20 8.74
N ILE A 274 1.23 -2.62 9.84
CA ILE A 274 1.93 -2.94 11.09
C ILE A 274 2.89 -4.12 10.87
N THR A 275 2.41 -5.20 10.25
CA THR A 275 3.23 -6.36 9.90
C THR A 275 4.34 -5.98 8.91
N GLY A 276 4.03 -5.16 7.90
CA GLY A 276 5.00 -4.71 6.89
C GLY A 276 6.16 -3.88 7.47
N ILE A 277 5.88 -3.02 8.46
CA ILE A 277 6.91 -2.24 9.16
C ILE A 277 7.81 -3.18 9.96
N ALA A 278 7.25 -4.10 10.75
CA ALA A 278 8.02 -5.06 11.53
C ALA A 278 8.95 -5.90 10.65
N ILE A 279 8.46 -6.35 9.50
CA ILE A 279 9.25 -7.13 8.53
C ILE A 279 10.39 -6.29 7.94
N GLY A 280 10.08 -5.11 7.43
CA GLY A 280 11.06 -4.28 6.71
C GLY A 280 12.16 -3.73 7.61
N THR A 281 11.85 -3.42 8.87
CA THR A 281 12.80 -2.76 9.79
C THR A 281 13.64 -3.74 10.60
N VAL A 282 13.07 -4.87 10.98
CA VAL A 282 13.72 -5.81 11.92
C VAL A 282 14.17 -7.08 11.22
N ILE A 283 13.29 -7.67 10.41
CA ILE A 283 13.51 -9.02 9.89
C ILE A 283 14.47 -9.01 8.70
N LEU A 284 14.24 -8.19 7.70
CA LEU A 284 15.03 -8.22 6.47
C LEU A 284 16.52 -7.95 6.66
N PRO A 285 16.96 -6.94 7.45
CA PRO A 285 18.39 -6.72 7.70
C PRO A 285 19.03 -7.87 8.47
N SER A 286 18.34 -8.38 9.51
CA SER A 286 18.83 -9.48 10.34
C SER A 286 18.94 -10.79 9.55
N LEU A 287 17.94 -11.09 8.72
CA LEU A 287 17.89 -12.25 7.85
C LEU A 287 19.00 -12.20 6.79
N SER A 288 19.23 -11.05 6.17
CA SER A 288 20.31 -10.90 5.18
C SER A 288 21.67 -11.14 5.80
N LYS A 289 21.90 -10.66 7.03
CA LYS A 289 23.13 -10.89 7.77
C LYS A 289 23.29 -12.37 8.11
N GLU A 290 22.25 -13.03 8.60
CA GLU A 290 22.26 -14.46 8.95
C GLU A 290 22.53 -15.33 7.72
N ILE A 291 21.83 -15.09 6.61
CA ILE A 291 22.01 -15.86 5.38
C ILE A 291 23.44 -15.69 4.83
N PHE A 292 24.01 -14.48 4.93
CA PHE A 292 25.38 -14.22 4.47
C PHE A 292 26.43 -14.86 5.36
N GLN A 293 26.20 -14.92 6.67
CA GLN A 293 27.13 -15.52 7.65
C GLN A 293 27.00 -17.05 7.72
N ASN A 294 25.84 -17.60 7.41
CA ASN A 294 25.55 -19.02 7.53
C ASN A 294 26.01 -19.80 6.29
N LYS A 295 27.32 -20.02 6.18
CA LYS A 295 27.93 -20.77 5.06
C LYS A 295 27.38 -22.18 4.89
N ASP A 296 26.88 -22.80 5.96
CA ASP A 296 26.37 -24.19 5.94
C ASP A 296 24.86 -24.28 5.64
N GLY A 297 24.16 -23.15 5.53
CA GLY A 297 22.73 -23.09 5.13
C GLY A 297 21.74 -23.80 6.07
N LYS A 298 22.16 -24.19 7.28
CA LYS A 298 21.38 -25.07 8.18
C LYS A 298 20.60 -24.33 9.28
N ASN A 299 20.80 -23.02 9.45
CA ASN A 299 20.08 -22.27 10.47
C ASN A 299 18.89 -21.55 9.86
N PHE A 300 17.67 -21.94 10.21
CA PHE A 300 16.41 -21.36 9.73
C PHE A 300 15.67 -20.62 10.86
N PHE A 301 16.35 -20.32 11.95
CA PHE A 301 15.74 -19.73 13.13
C PHE A 301 15.03 -18.42 12.83
N LEU A 302 15.71 -17.43 12.21
CA LEU A 302 15.09 -16.15 11.89
C LEU A 302 13.98 -16.27 10.85
N GLN A 303 14.08 -17.21 9.91
CA GLN A 303 12.99 -17.45 8.94
C GLN A 303 11.73 -17.92 9.66
N ASN A 304 11.85 -18.91 10.56
CA ASN A 304 10.73 -19.42 11.36
C ASN A 304 10.14 -18.31 12.26
N ARG A 305 11.00 -17.53 12.95
CA ARG A 305 10.55 -16.42 13.80
C ARG A 305 9.85 -15.30 13.01
N SER A 306 10.28 -15.07 11.78
CA SER A 306 9.64 -14.10 10.89
C SER A 306 8.22 -14.49 10.50
N ILE A 307 8.03 -15.76 10.17
CA ILE A 307 6.70 -16.32 9.85
C ILE A 307 5.81 -16.29 11.11
N GLU A 308 6.34 -16.69 12.27
CA GLU A 308 5.62 -16.61 13.54
C GLU A 308 5.16 -15.20 13.88
N LEU A 309 6.03 -14.21 13.75
CA LEU A 309 5.66 -12.80 13.99
C LEU A 309 4.55 -12.33 13.06
N SER A 310 4.63 -12.71 11.77
CA SER A 310 3.59 -12.37 10.81
C SER A 310 2.25 -12.97 11.20
N LEU A 311 2.23 -14.26 11.53
CA LEU A 311 1.01 -14.96 11.95
C LEU A 311 0.50 -14.45 13.30
N PHE A 312 1.40 -14.14 14.24
CA PHE A 312 1.05 -13.56 15.54
C PHE A 312 0.28 -12.22 15.42
N LEU A 313 0.65 -11.38 14.45
CA LEU A 313 -0.01 -10.12 14.20
C LEU A 313 -1.24 -10.25 13.27
N SER A 314 -1.15 -11.10 12.24
CA SER A 314 -2.20 -11.20 11.23
C SER A 314 -3.35 -12.12 11.62
N ALA A 315 -3.13 -13.20 12.38
CA ALA A 315 -4.19 -14.14 12.74
C ALA A 315 -5.30 -13.51 13.60
N PRO A 316 -5.01 -12.79 14.71
CA PRO A 316 -6.06 -12.11 15.46
C PRO A 316 -6.74 -10.99 14.66
N ALA A 317 -5.99 -10.27 13.82
CA ALA A 317 -6.56 -9.24 12.95
C ALA A 317 -7.51 -9.85 11.90
N THR A 318 -7.17 -11.01 11.35
CA THR A 318 -8.04 -11.80 10.46
C THR A 318 -9.36 -12.16 11.15
N VAL A 319 -9.28 -12.73 12.35
CA VAL A 319 -10.47 -13.07 13.14
C VAL A 319 -11.31 -11.82 13.42
N GLY A 320 -10.68 -10.72 13.84
CA GLY A 320 -11.36 -9.46 14.11
C GLY A 320 -12.08 -8.91 12.88
N ILE A 321 -11.43 -8.91 11.72
CA ILE A 321 -12.04 -8.44 10.47
C ILE A 321 -13.18 -9.35 10.03
N ILE A 322 -13.01 -10.67 10.01
CA ILE A 322 -14.01 -11.60 9.53
C ILE A 322 -15.29 -11.56 10.40
N MET A 323 -15.13 -11.52 11.71
CA MET A 323 -16.26 -11.57 12.64
C MET A 323 -16.97 -10.22 12.83
N ALA A 324 -16.23 -9.12 12.75
CA ALA A 324 -16.73 -7.78 12.97
C ALA A 324 -16.80 -6.93 11.68
N THR A 325 -16.94 -7.57 10.50
CA THR A 325 -16.87 -6.90 9.20
C THR A 325 -17.86 -5.75 9.09
N GLU A 326 -19.15 -6.03 9.32
CA GLU A 326 -20.22 -5.03 9.23
C GLU A 326 -20.14 -3.97 10.35
N PRO A 327 -19.94 -4.32 11.63
CA PRO A 327 -19.62 -3.37 12.69
C PRO A 327 -18.46 -2.43 12.36
N ILE A 328 -17.37 -2.94 11.78
CA ILE A 328 -16.21 -2.11 11.38
C ILE A 328 -16.61 -1.14 10.28
N ILE A 329 -17.25 -1.61 9.20
CA ILE A 329 -17.63 -0.76 8.07
C ILE A 329 -18.68 0.28 8.51
N SER A 330 -19.71 -0.12 9.26
CA SER A 330 -20.76 0.80 9.72
C SER A 330 -20.21 1.86 10.66
N THR A 331 -19.26 1.50 11.52
CA THR A 331 -18.65 2.45 12.46
C THR A 331 -17.71 3.43 11.78
N LEU A 332 -16.96 3.01 10.76
CA LEU A 332 -15.99 3.87 10.11
C LEU A 332 -16.58 4.70 8.98
N PHE A 333 -17.48 4.12 8.19
CA PHE A 333 -17.99 4.73 6.98
C PHE A 333 -19.51 4.93 6.95
N GLY A 334 -20.28 4.25 7.79
CA GLY A 334 -21.75 4.21 7.76
C GLY A 334 -22.42 5.50 8.22
N TYR A 335 -22.08 6.63 7.57
CA TYR A 335 -22.62 7.95 7.85
C TYR A 335 -22.92 8.69 6.54
N GLY A 336 -23.89 9.60 6.58
CA GLY A 336 -24.25 10.47 5.44
C GLY A 336 -24.67 9.69 4.21
N SER A 337 -23.95 9.83 3.12
CA SER A 337 -24.28 9.17 1.84
C SER A 337 -23.86 7.68 1.78
N PHE A 338 -23.23 7.15 2.81
CA PHE A 338 -22.84 5.73 2.88
C PHE A 338 -23.95 4.92 3.53
N ASP A 339 -24.90 4.47 2.72
CA ASP A 339 -26.12 3.82 3.12
C ASP A 339 -25.92 2.36 3.57
N GLN A 340 -27.01 1.70 3.97
CA GLN A 340 -26.98 0.31 4.46
C GLN A 340 -26.55 -0.68 3.37
N GLU A 341 -26.89 -0.43 2.11
CA GLU A 341 -26.43 -1.28 1.00
C GLU A 341 -24.92 -1.13 0.78
N SER A 342 -24.40 0.09 0.86
CA SER A 342 -22.96 0.37 0.84
C SER A 342 -22.22 -0.37 1.95
N ILE A 343 -22.77 -0.36 3.18
CA ILE A 343 -22.23 -1.13 4.30
C ILE A 343 -22.19 -2.61 3.97
N ARG A 344 -23.32 -3.17 3.55
CA ARG A 344 -23.47 -4.61 3.26
C ARG A 344 -22.53 -5.08 2.16
N GLN A 345 -22.45 -4.36 1.05
CA GLN A 345 -21.62 -4.74 -0.09
C GLN A 345 -20.11 -4.57 0.22
N THR A 346 -19.73 -3.47 0.85
CA THR A 346 -18.34 -3.27 1.27
C THR A 346 -17.89 -4.33 2.27
N SER A 347 -18.81 -4.75 3.17
CA SER A 347 -18.55 -5.81 4.14
C SER A 347 -18.28 -7.16 3.47
N LYS A 348 -19.00 -7.51 2.39
CA LYS A 348 -18.72 -8.75 1.62
C LYS A 348 -17.29 -8.77 1.08
N ALA A 349 -16.82 -7.66 0.51
CA ALA A 349 -15.44 -7.58 0.02
C ALA A 349 -14.43 -7.67 1.16
N LEU A 350 -14.66 -6.96 2.26
CA LEU A 350 -13.80 -6.96 3.42
C LEU A 350 -13.71 -8.34 4.09
N PHE A 351 -14.83 -9.06 4.18
CA PHE A 351 -14.88 -10.44 4.69
C PHE A 351 -13.92 -11.34 3.92
N VAL A 352 -13.93 -11.27 2.59
CA VAL A 352 -13.06 -12.08 1.73
C VAL A 352 -11.62 -11.65 1.85
N PHE A 353 -11.33 -10.36 1.88
CA PHE A 353 -9.97 -9.83 2.11
C PHE A 353 -9.43 -10.21 3.49
N GLY A 354 -10.30 -10.35 4.50
CA GLY A 354 -9.94 -10.83 5.83
C GLY A 354 -9.25 -12.20 5.79
N PHE A 355 -9.74 -13.15 4.99
CA PHE A 355 -9.07 -14.44 4.77
C PHE A 355 -7.73 -14.31 4.03
N GLY A 356 -7.56 -13.26 3.26
CA GLY A 356 -6.31 -12.95 2.55
C GLY A 356 -5.23 -12.33 3.44
N LEU A 357 -5.59 -11.72 4.57
CA LEU A 357 -4.67 -10.93 5.37
C LEU A 357 -3.40 -11.68 5.82
N PRO A 358 -3.46 -12.94 6.32
CA PRO A 358 -2.25 -13.70 6.62
C PRO A 358 -1.39 -13.94 5.37
N ALA A 359 -2.02 -14.26 4.24
CA ALA A 359 -1.30 -14.47 2.99
C ALA A 359 -0.61 -13.19 2.50
N PHE A 360 -1.27 -12.03 2.56
CA PHE A 360 -0.69 -10.73 2.19
C PHE A 360 0.53 -10.37 3.05
N SER A 361 0.49 -10.73 4.34
CA SER A 361 1.60 -10.52 5.27
C SER A 361 2.74 -11.49 5.00
N LEU A 362 2.45 -12.77 4.84
CA LEU A 362 3.43 -13.82 4.58
C LEU A 362 4.12 -13.65 3.23
N LEU A 363 3.41 -13.16 2.20
CA LEU A 363 3.97 -12.91 0.87
C LEU A 363 5.20 -11.99 0.93
N LYS A 364 5.15 -10.96 1.78
CA LYS A 364 6.28 -10.04 1.99
C LYS A 364 7.47 -10.74 2.65
N ILE A 365 7.21 -11.65 3.59
CA ILE A 365 8.26 -12.42 4.28
C ILE A 365 8.91 -13.41 3.32
N TYR A 366 8.13 -14.21 2.63
CA TYR A 366 8.67 -15.22 1.72
C TYR A 366 9.46 -14.58 0.56
N SER A 367 8.98 -13.47 0.02
CA SER A 367 9.74 -12.72 -0.99
C SER A 367 11.07 -12.20 -0.42
N SER A 368 11.10 -11.75 0.84
CA SER A 368 12.33 -11.27 1.49
C SER A 368 13.38 -12.39 1.68
N PHE A 369 12.97 -13.65 1.83
CA PHE A 369 13.89 -14.78 1.90
C PHE A 369 14.69 -14.98 0.61
N TYR A 370 14.06 -14.71 -0.54
CA TYR A 370 14.73 -14.73 -1.83
C TYR A 370 15.58 -13.47 -2.08
N PHE A 371 15.06 -12.30 -1.70
CA PHE A 371 15.81 -11.04 -1.83
C PHE A 371 17.09 -11.04 -1.00
N ALA A 372 17.04 -11.60 0.23
CA ALA A 372 18.21 -11.76 1.09
C ALA A 372 19.30 -12.66 0.47
N ARG A 373 18.90 -13.58 -0.41
CA ARG A 373 19.82 -14.44 -1.20
C ARG A 373 20.23 -13.83 -2.54
N GLY A 374 19.85 -12.57 -2.81
CA GLY A 374 20.13 -11.89 -4.09
C GLY A 374 19.27 -12.37 -5.27
N ASN A 375 18.31 -13.27 -5.03
CA ASN A 375 17.42 -13.77 -6.07
C ASN A 375 16.17 -12.90 -6.19
N THR A 376 16.16 -12.01 -7.17
CA THR A 376 15.00 -11.14 -7.49
C THR A 376 14.11 -11.73 -8.59
N LYS A 377 14.63 -12.69 -9.37
CA LYS A 377 13.92 -13.28 -10.51
C LYS A 377 12.74 -14.15 -10.06
N PHE A 378 12.98 -15.02 -9.07
CA PHE A 378 11.93 -15.94 -8.60
C PHE A 378 10.72 -15.20 -8.03
N PRO A 379 10.87 -14.21 -7.12
CA PRO A 379 9.75 -13.37 -6.68
C PRO A 379 9.00 -12.66 -7.82
N PHE A 380 9.71 -12.23 -8.85
CA PHE A 380 9.08 -11.65 -10.04
C PHE A 380 8.16 -12.65 -10.75
N TYR A 381 8.64 -13.88 -11.04
CA TYR A 381 7.83 -14.91 -11.69
C TYR A 381 6.62 -15.32 -10.84
N VAL A 382 6.80 -15.47 -9.51
CA VAL A 382 5.68 -15.75 -8.61
C VAL A 382 4.67 -14.61 -8.63
N SER A 383 5.11 -13.35 -8.65
CA SER A 383 4.20 -12.19 -8.74
C SER A 383 3.40 -12.19 -10.06
N VAL A 384 4.04 -12.48 -11.19
CA VAL A 384 3.35 -12.58 -12.48
C VAL A 384 2.30 -13.70 -12.45
N LEU A 385 2.66 -14.86 -11.93
CA LEU A 385 1.73 -15.99 -11.81
C LEU A 385 0.56 -15.64 -10.87
N THR A 386 0.82 -14.94 -9.77
CA THR A 386 -0.21 -14.46 -8.85
C THR A 386 -1.22 -13.55 -9.56
N VAL A 387 -0.74 -12.63 -10.42
CA VAL A 387 -1.62 -11.76 -11.21
C VAL A 387 -2.45 -12.57 -12.19
N ILE A 388 -1.86 -13.52 -12.88
CA ILE A 388 -2.58 -14.39 -13.83
C ILE A 388 -3.67 -15.18 -13.12
N ILE A 389 -3.36 -15.82 -11.99
CA ILE A 389 -4.34 -16.58 -11.19
C ILE A 389 -5.47 -15.65 -10.71
N ASN A 390 -5.13 -14.43 -10.22
CA ASN A 390 -6.13 -13.46 -9.79
C ASN A 390 -7.08 -13.08 -10.94
N ILE A 391 -6.55 -12.75 -12.11
CA ILE A 391 -7.33 -12.39 -13.28
C ILE A 391 -8.27 -13.54 -13.68
N LEU A 392 -7.75 -14.76 -13.78
CA LEU A 392 -8.54 -15.93 -14.16
C LEU A 392 -9.70 -16.18 -13.19
N ILE A 393 -9.43 -16.20 -11.87
CA ILE A 393 -10.46 -16.41 -10.85
C ILE A 393 -11.48 -15.27 -10.89
N SER A 394 -11.02 -14.02 -10.99
CA SER A 394 -11.91 -12.86 -11.02
C SER A 394 -12.86 -12.90 -12.21
N ILE A 395 -12.38 -13.22 -13.40
CA ILE A 395 -13.22 -13.29 -14.61
C ILE A 395 -14.17 -14.48 -14.54
N ILE A 396 -13.69 -15.68 -14.20
CA ILE A 396 -14.52 -16.91 -14.17
C ILE A 396 -15.67 -16.76 -13.17
N LEU A 397 -15.39 -16.15 -12.01
CA LEU A 397 -16.40 -16.05 -10.95
C LEU A 397 -17.23 -14.76 -11.03
N PHE A 398 -16.90 -13.82 -11.93
CA PHE A 398 -17.57 -12.52 -11.98
C PHE A 398 -19.08 -12.64 -12.23
N ASN A 399 -19.51 -13.51 -13.15
CA ASN A 399 -20.93 -13.71 -13.45
C ASN A 399 -21.75 -14.27 -12.28
N ARG A 400 -21.09 -14.95 -11.31
CA ARG A 400 -21.79 -15.54 -10.15
C ARG A 400 -21.69 -14.67 -8.90
N LEU A 401 -20.54 -14.03 -8.67
CA LEU A 401 -20.21 -13.35 -7.43
C LEU A 401 -20.03 -11.83 -7.60
N GLY A 402 -20.13 -11.33 -8.83
CA GLY A 402 -19.89 -9.93 -9.12
C GLY A 402 -18.49 -9.47 -8.66
N PHE A 403 -18.41 -8.25 -8.16
CA PHE A 403 -17.15 -7.65 -7.69
C PHE A 403 -16.45 -8.42 -6.56
N VAL A 404 -17.17 -9.26 -5.80
CA VAL A 404 -16.57 -10.10 -4.73
C VAL A 404 -15.58 -11.10 -5.32
N SER A 405 -15.75 -11.49 -6.61
CA SER A 405 -14.81 -12.35 -7.32
C SER A 405 -13.38 -11.78 -7.36
N ILE A 406 -13.25 -10.44 -7.40
CA ILE A 406 -11.95 -9.74 -7.40
C ILE A 406 -11.25 -9.89 -6.06
N ALA A 407 -12.00 -9.76 -4.96
CA ALA A 407 -11.50 -10.00 -3.62
C ALA A 407 -11.07 -11.45 -3.42
N LEU A 408 -11.89 -12.41 -3.91
CA LEU A 408 -11.57 -13.85 -3.91
C LEU A 408 -10.33 -14.15 -4.77
N GLY A 409 -10.26 -13.63 -5.99
CA GLY A 409 -9.12 -13.80 -6.87
C GLY A 409 -7.83 -13.32 -6.21
N THR A 410 -7.87 -12.14 -5.59
CA THR A 410 -6.72 -11.58 -4.84
C THR A 410 -6.33 -12.48 -3.65
N THR A 411 -7.29 -12.92 -2.88
CA THR A 411 -7.07 -13.78 -1.70
C THR A 411 -6.49 -15.13 -2.10
N ILE A 412 -7.13 -15.85 -3.03
CA ILE A 412 -6.70 -17.17 -3.46
C ILE A 412 -5.34 -17.12 -4.16
N SER A 413 -5.13 -16.15 -5.04
CA SER A 413 -3.85 -16.02 -5.75
C SER A 413 -2.67 -15.76 -4.80
N CYS A 414 -2.88 -15.00 -3.71
CA CYS A 414 -1.85 -14.79 -2.69
C CYS A 414 -1.58 -16.07 -1.89
N TRP A 415 -2.59 -16.86 -1.55
CA TRP A 415 -2.37 -18.17 -0.93
C TRP A 415 -1.64 -19.14 -1.86
N CYS A 416 -1.99 -19.18 -3.14
CA CYS A 416 -1.23 -19.95 -4.15
C CYS A 416 0.24 -19.52 -4.20
N ALA A 417 0.51 -18.22 -4.19
CA ALA A 417 1.86 -17.70 -4.16
C ALA A 417 2.65 -18.18 -2.92
N ILE A 418 2.02 -18.17 -1.74
CA ILE A 418 2.63 -18.69 -0.50
C ILE A 418 2.98 -20.17 -0.65
N LEU A 419 2.06 -20.98 -1.16
CA LEU A 419 2.30 -22.42 -1.39
C LEU A 419 3.46 -22.64 -2.36
N ILE A 420 3.56 -21.87 -3.43
CA ILE A 420 4.67 -21.93 -4.39
C ILE A 420 5.99 -21.55 -3.70
N TYR A 421 6.05 -20.43 -2.97
CA TYR A 421 7.24 -20.04 -2.24
C TYR A 421 7.67 -21.15 -1.26
N GLN A 422 6.72 -21.66 -0.49
CA GLN A 422 6.97 -22.67 0.52
C GLN A 422 7.48 -23.97 -0.10
N PHE A 423 6.84 -24.43 -1.18
CA PHE A 423 7.26 -25.63 -1.90
C PHE A 423 8.72 -25.52 -2.39
N PHE A 424 9.06 -24.45 -3.08
CA PHE A 424 10.43 -24.25 -3.59
C PHE A 424 11.47 -24.03 -2.48
N LEU A 425 11.10 -23.39 -1.36
CA LEU A 425 12.02 -23.25 -0.22
C LEU A 425 12.31 -24.58 0.45
N LEU A 426 11.32 -25.44 0.61
CA LEU A 426 11.48 -26.78 1.20
C LEU A 426 12.25 -27.71 0.28
N THR A 427 11.89 -27.80 -0.99
CA THR A 427 12.54 -28.71 -1.98
C THR A 427 14.00 -28.37 -2.21
N ASN A 428 14.35 -27.07 -2.21
CA ASN A 428 15.74 -26.63 -2.38
C ASN A 428 16.54 -26.60 -1.06
N GLY A 429 15.98 -27.09 0.05
CA GLY A 429 16.65 -27.08 1.35
C GLY A 429 16.93 -25.68 1.92
N MET A 430 16.25 -24.64 1.40
CA MET A 430 16.43 -23.25 1.81
C MET A 430 15.59 -22.86 3.02
N HIS A 431 14.72 -23.75 3.51
CA HIS A 431 13.90 -23.60 4.70
C HIS A 431 13.53 -24.94 5.30
N LYS A 432 13.37 -24.98 6.63
CA LYS A 432 12.85 -26.15 7.38
C LYS A 432 12.10 -25.66 8.61
N PHE A 433 10.92 -26.20 8.83
CA PHE A 433 10.17 -25.96 10.06
C PHE A 433 10.76 -26.74 11.22
N ASP A 434 10.98 -26.08 12.34
CA ASP A 434 11.37 -26.72 13.59
C ASP A 434 10.13 -27.07 14.45
N LYS A 435 10.32 -27.98 15.44
CA LYS A 435 9.23 -28.38 16.34
C LYS A 435 8.70 -27.19 17.16
N THR A 436 9.57 -26.22 17.48
CA THR A 436 9.19 -25.01 18.23
C THR A 436 8.31 -24.10 17.41
N PHE A 437 8.57 -23.98 16.12
CA PHE A 437 7.73 -23.24 15.18
C PHE A 437 6.30 -23.82 15.14
N ILE A 438 6.18 -25.13 14.91
CA ILE A 438 4.89 -25.81 14.84
C ILE A 438 4.09 -25.60 16.13
N ALA A 439 4.73 -25.81 17.29
CA ALA A 439 4.11 -25.63 18.58
C ALA A 439 3.64 -24.18 18.83
N ARG A 440 4.44 -23.17 18.42
CA ARG A 440 4.08 -21.76 18.61
C ARG A 440 2.97 -21.33 17.65
N VAL A 441 3.04 -21.74 16.40
CA VAL A 441 2.00 -21.44 15.42
C VAL A 441 0.66 -22.06 15.85
N SER A 442 0.66 -23.32 16.32
CA SER A 442 -0.56 -23.94 16.87
C SER A 442 -1.13 -23.14 18.05
N LYS A 443 -0.27 -22.66 18.96
CA LYS A 443 -0.70 -21.81 20.09
C LYS A 443 -1.26 -20.46 19.61
N ILE A 444 -0.69 -19.82 18.58
CA ILE A 444 -1.21 -18.60 17.97
C ILE A 444 -2.64 -18.83 17.47
N PHE A 445 -2.89 -19.94 16.76
CA PHE A 445 -4.25 -20.26 16.29
C PHE A 445 -5.20 -20.57 17.43
N VAL A 446 -4.79 -21.27 18.48
CA VAL A 446 -5.60 -21.52 19.68
C VAL A 446 -5.96 -20.22 20.38
N CYS A 447 -4.99 -19.31 20.60
CA CYS A 447 -5.26 -18.00 21.19
C CYS A 447 -6.23 -17.17 20.32
N SER A 448 -6.08 -17.21 19.00
CA SER A 448 -6.98 -16.53 18.07
C SER A 448 -8.38 -17.14 18.09
N PHE A 449 -8.50 -18.44 18.22
CA PHE A 449 -9.79 -19.12 18.36
C PHE A 449 -10.50 -18.77 19.66
N ILE A 450 -9.79 -18.76 20.79
CA ILE A 450 -10.37 -18.31 22.08
C ILE A 450 -10.80 -16.83 21.98
N MET A 451 -9.95 -16.00 21.39
CA MET A 451 -10.31 -14.59 21.12
C MET A 451 -11.58 -14.49 20.27
N SER A 452 -11.77 -15.37 19.28
CA SER A 452 -12.97 -15.36 18.44
C SER A 452 -14.24 -15.61 19.22
N ALA A 453 -14.22 -16.54 20.19
CA ALA A 453 -15.37 -16.79 21.07
C ALA A 453 -15.70 -15.57 21.95
N VAL A 454 -14.70 -14.93 22.50
CA VAL A 454 -14.90 -13.69 23.28
C VAL A 454 -15.44 -12.56 22.39
N LEU A 455 -14.87 -12.39 21.20
CA LEU A 455 -15.30 -11.39 20.22
C LEU A 455 -16.79 -11.63 19.83
N SER A 456 -17.18 -12.87 19.56
CA SER A 456 -18.56 -13.24 19.24
C SER A 456 -19.51 -12.88 20.39
N PHE A 457 -19.13 -13.20 21.61
CA PHE A 457 -19.92 -12.87 22.80
C PHE A 457 -20.07 -11.34 22.98
N LEU A 458 -18.98 -10.58 22.80
CA LEU A 458 -19.03 -9.13 22.90
C LEU A 458 -19.87 -8.51 21.79
N LEU A 459 -19.74 -8.98 20.54
CA LEU A 459 -20.56 -8.52 19.42
C LEU A 459 -22.04 -8.73 19.69
N PHE A 460 -22.40 -9.90 20.21
CA PHE A 460 -23.78 -10.20 20.60
C PHE A 460 -24.28 -9.28 21.70
N LYS A 461 -23.48 -9.07 22.76
CA LYS A 461 -23.84 -8.20 23.89
C LYS A 461 -23.99 -6.73 23.51
N PHE A 462 -23.18 -6.24 22.57
CA PHE A 462 -23.20 -4.85 22.12
C PHE A 462 -23.96 -4.65 20.80
N GLN A 463 -24.70 -5.65 20.33
CA GLN A 463 -25.44 -5.58 19.06
C GLN A 463 -26.31 -4.32 18.97
N PHE A 464 -27.05 -4.01 20.04
CA PHE A 464 -27.93 -2.85 20.12
C PHE A 464 -27.21 -1.49 19.96
N ALA A 465 -25.94 -1.42 20.36
CA ALA A 465 -25.15 -0.19 20.24
C ALA A 465 -24.80 0.16 18.78
N PHE A 466 -24.79 -0.82 17.86
CA PHE A 466 -24.54 -0.58 16.45
C PHE A 466 -25.80 -0.09 15.70
N GLU A 467 -26.96 -0.17 16.30
CA GLU A 467 -28.22 0.37 15.77
C GLU A 467 -28.45 1.82 16.23
N HIS A 468 -27.79 2.26 17.30
CA HIS A 468 -27.94 3.57 17.90
C HIS A 468 -26.74 4.47 17.60
N GLY A 469 -26.96 5.75 17.43
CA GLY A 469 -26.05 6.88 17.16
C GLY A 469 -24.53 6.68 17.07
N SER A 470 -23.87 7.53 16.34
CA SER A 470 -22.45 7.43 15.94
C SER A 470 -21.46 7.21 17.11
N ILE A 471 -21.67 7.90 18.23
CA ILE A 471 -20.78 7.81 19.40
C ILE A 471 -20.84 6.42 20.03
N HIS A 472 -22.03 5.81 20.10
CA HIS A 472 -22.20 4.46 20.65
C HIS A 472 -21.51 3.41 19.80
N LYS A 473 -21.58 3.51 18.47
CA LYS A 473 -20.86 2.62 17.54
C LYS A 473 -19.35 2.69 17.73
N ILE A 474 -18.78 3.90 17.75
CA ILE A 474 -17.34 4.12 17.92
C ILE A 474 -16.85 3.59 19.27
N PHE A 475 -17.56 3.92 20.35
CA PHE A 475 -17.22 3.46 21.70
C PHE A 475 -17.28 1.94 21.79
N SER A 476 -18.38 1.33 21.35
CA SER A 476 -18.58 -0.12 21.41
C SER A 476 -17.53 -0.87 20.59
N LEU A 477 -17.27 -0.44 19.34
CA LEU A 477 -16.23 -1.06 18.52
C LEU A 477 -14.85 -0.95 19.18
N THR A 478 -14.52 0.21 19.74
CA THR A 478 -13.23 0.43 20.43
C THR A 478 -13.09 -0.49 21.64
N VAL A 479 -14.14 -0.61 22.45
CA VAL A 479 -14.16 -1.52 23.62
C VAL A 479 -14.04 -2.98 23.18
N ILE A 480 -14.82 -3.41 22.20
CA ILE A 480 -14.80 -4.77 21.69
C ILE A 480 -13.42 -5.16 21.15
N VAL A 481 -12.85 -4.30 20.28
CA VAL A 481 -11.52 -4.53 19.72
C VAL A 481 -10.44 -4.49 20.81
N GLY A 482 -10.54 -3.53 21.74
CA GLY A 482 -9.59 -3.38 22.85
C GLY A 482 -9.57 -4.59 23.77
N ILE A 483 -10.76 -5.06 24.22
CA ILE A 483 -10.88 -6.25 25.08
C ILE A 483 -10.39 -7.50 24.34
N SER A 484 -10.80 -7.70 23.10
CA SER A 484 -10.41 -8.87 22.31
C SER A 484 -8.89 -8.91 22.08
N ALA A 485 -8.27 -7.77 21.75
CA ALA A 485 -6.83 -7.65 21.62
C ALA A 485 -6.12 -7.92 22.95
N LEU A 486 -6.60 -7.35 24.04
CA LEU A 486 -6.03 -7.57 25.39
C LEU A 486 -6.05 -9.06 25.75
N ILE A 487 -7.18 -9.73 25.56
CA ILE A 487 -7.33 -11.15 25.84
C ILE A 487 -6.36 -11.98 24.96
N TYR A 488 -6.26 -11.68 23.68
CA TYR A 488 -5.31 -12.35 22.80
C TYR A 488 -3.87 -12.20 23.28
N PHE A 489 -3.45 -11.00 23.67
CA PHE A 489 -2.09 -10.76 24.18
C PHE A 489 -1.85 -11.47 25.52
N LEU A 490 -2.80 -11.45 26.44
CA LEU A 490 -2.70 -12.17 27.73
C LEU A 490 -2.59 -13.68 27.51
N LEU A 491 -3.42 -14.25 26.65
CA LEU A 491 -3.35 -15.68 26.30
C LEU A 491 -2.01 -16.00 25.63
N SER A 492 -1.52 -15.13 24.76
CA SER A 492 -0.24 -15.33 24.07
C SER A 492 0.95 -15.32 25.03
N ILE A 493 0.90 -14.52 26.08
CA ILE A 493 1.90 -14.54 27.17
C ILE A 493 1.77 -15.82 27.99
N LEU A 494 0.55 -16.18 28.41
CA LEU A 494 0.28 -17.37 29.22
C LEU A 494 0.74 -18.66 28.53
N PHE A 495 0.37 -18.84 27.26
CA PHE A 495 0.75 -20.01 26.46
C PHE A 495 2.16 -19.95 25.89
N LYS A 496 2.88 -18.83 26.10
CA LYS A 496 4.22 -18.61 25.51
C LYS A 496 4.23 -18.85 24.00
N SER A 497 3.18 -18.34 23.31
CA SER A 497 3.05 -18.48 21.86
C SER A 497 4.01 -17.58 21.10
N PHE A 498 4.49 -16.50 21.74
CA PHE A 498 5.40 -15.52 21.16
C PHE A 498 6.40 -15.03 22.21
N SER A 499 7.64 -14.75 21.80
CA SER A 499 8.69 -14.21 22.69
C SER A 499 9.41 -13.04 22.01
N ILE A 500 9.29 -11.85 22.60
CA ILE A 500 10.03 -10.65 22.16
C ILE A 500 11.56 -10.85 22.30
N LYS A 501 11.99 -11.71 23.23
CA LYS A 501 13.42 -12.00 23.44
C LYS A 501 14.09 -12.62 22.21
N ASP A 502 13.32 -13.30 21.37
CA ASP A 502 13.83 -13.95 20.16
C ASP A 502 14.27 -12.92 19.08
N PHE A 503 13.79 -11.68 19.18
CA PHE A 503 14.15 -10.58 18.26
C PHE A 503 15.18 -9.60 18.85
N LYS A 504 15.53 -9.72 20.14
CA LYS A 504 16.72 -9.07 20.66
C LYS A 504 17.90 -9.74 19.98
N VAL A 505 18.45 -9.06 18.97
CA VAL A 505 19.72 -9.44 18.34
C VAL A 505 20.69 -9.70 19.50
N LYS A 506 21.07 -10.95 19.72
CA LYS A 506 22.30 -11.23 20.42
C LYS A 506 23.34 -10.48 19.59
N ASN A 507 23.89 -9.39 20.14
CA ASN A 507 25.12 -8.86 19.65
C ASN A 507 26.08 -10.05 19.65
N TYR A 508 26.27 -10.64 18.49
CA TYR A 508 27.41 -11.51 18.28
C TYR A 508 28.58 -10.55 18.30
N ASP A 509 29.04 -10.27 19.53
CA ASP A 509 30.29 -9.59 19.77
C ASP A 509 31.34 -10.29 18.92
N THR A 510 31.94 -9.48 18.08
CA THR A 510 33.22 -9.73 17.44
C THR A 510 34.18 -10.46 18.40
N LYS A 511 34.37 -11.74 18.20
CA LYS A 511 35.60 -12.43 18.52
C LYS A 511 36.35 -12.74 17.24
#